data_98c306291c583f86ee8e7f701ce9103e
#
_entry.id   98c306291c583f86ee8e7f701ce9103e
#
_cell.length_a   1.000
_cell.length_b   1.000
_cell.length_c   1.000
_cell.angle_alpha   90.00
_cell.angle_beta   90.00
_cell.angle_gamma   90.00
#
_symmetry.space_group_name_H-M   'P 1'
#
loop_
_entity.id
_entity.type
_entity.pdbx_description
1 polymer ?
#
loop_
_entity_poly.entity_id
_entity_poly.type
_entity_poly.pdbx_seq_one_letter_code
_entity_poly.pdbx_strand_id
1 'polypeptide(L)'
;VSMDNMQHLFWMIRGPMKTKIATEAVRKCGRSIVFCRTRAGVDRVGEEFEDNGLSAATLHGGLSQRERDRAMKRFKEGDCIALIATDVAARGLDVEDVASVIHYDPPENGKAYKHRSGRTARAGAQGTVISLVQKPQRKACQHIQRGAGINYRITPPDYSQLPDIEVGFFPPPDPKRKNRNQSSRRNGQRNHNRPQKNGGQRNGRGKRGGPHGRNQQNGNRRNGGTRNHRGGNRRGGKKRRKPNFRR
;
A
#
# COMPACT_ATOMS: atom_id res chain seq x y z
N VAL A 1 16.72 -10.53 -13.57
CA VAL A 1 15.53 -11.06 -14.29
C VAL A 1 15.58 -10.47 -15.68
N SER A 2 15.71 -11.34 -16.70
CA SER A 2 15.58 -10.90 -18.10
C SER A 2 14.16 -10.40 -18.33
N MET A 3 14.03 -9.33 -19.12
CA MET A 3 12.73 -8.75 -19.48
C MET A 3 12.23 -9.33 -20.82
N ASP A 4 13.02 -10.19 -21.45
CA ASP A 4 12.81 -10.65 -22.83
C ASP A 4 11.63 -11.61 -22.97
N ASN A 5 11.32 -12.35 -21.91
CA ASN A 5 10.18 -13.29 -21.89
C ASN A 5 8.88 -12.65 -21.37
N MET A 6 8.83 -11.30 -21.33
CA MET A 6 7.67 -10.57 -20.84
C MET A 6 7.04 -9.76 -21.96
N GLN A 7 5.73 -9.88 -22.11
CA GLN A 7 4.95 -8.93 -22.87
C GLN A 7 4.67 -7.69 -22.01
N HIS A 8 5.10 -6.52 -22.48
CA HIS A 8 4.91 -5.25 -21.77
C HIS A 8 3.83 -4.41 -22.45
N LEU A 9 2.75 -4.16 -21.73
CA LEU A 9 1.61 -3.37 -22.18
C LEU A 9 1.48 -2.11 -21.32
N PHE A 10 1.37 -0.95 -21.97
CA PHE A 10 1.14 0.33 -21.32
C PHE A 10 -0.17 0.92 -21.81
N TRP A 11 -1.18 0.89 -20.96
CA TRP A 11 -2.53 1.30 -21.34
C TRP A 11 -2.88 2.67 -20.79
N MET A 12 -3.25 3.60 -21.70
CA MET A 12 -3.79 4.89 -21.33
C MET A 12 -5.23 4.73 -20.86
N ILE A 13 -5.48 5.06 -19.62
CA ILE A 13 -6.79 4.85 -18.99
C ILE A 13 -7.35 6.12 -18.35
N ARG A 14 -8.68 6.17 -18.18
CA ARG A 14 -9.37 7.17 -17.37
C ARG A 14 -9.53 6.64 -15.92
N GLY A 15 -9.38 7.53 -14.92
CA GLY A 15 -9.45 7.16 -13.50
C GLY A 15 -10.65 6.31 -13.11
N PRO A 16 -11.89 6.69 -13.48
CA PRO A 16 -13.09 5.93 -13.13
C PRO A 16 -13.16 4.51 -13.71
N MET A 17 -12.44 4.26 -14.81
CA MET A 17 -12.43 2.95 -15.48
C MET A 17 -11.29 2.04 -15.01
N LYS A 18 -10.40 2.55 -14.16
CA LYS A 18 -9.13 1.92 -13.83
C LYS A 18 -9.30 0.52 -13.23
N THR A 19 -10.16 0.38 -12.25
CA THR A 19 -10.39 -0.91 -11.58
C THR A 19 -11.10 -1.89 -12.49
N LYS A 20 -12.10 -1.44 -13.26
CA LYS A 20 -12.78 -2.29 -14.23
C LYS A 20 -11.80 -2.85 -15.26
N ILE A 21 -10.91 -2.01 -15.80
CA ILE A 21 -9.88 -2.44 -16.76
C ILE A 21 -8.91 -3.44 -16.11
N ALA A 22 -8.47 -3.19 -14.86
CA ALA A 22 -7.62 -4.11 -14.13
C ALA A 22 -8.30 -5.47 -13.88
N THR A 23 -9.58 -5.46 -13.51
CA THR A 23 -10.38 -6.65 -13.27
C THR A 23 -10.51 -7.50 -14.54
N GLU A 24 -10.83 -6.88 -15.67
CA GLU A 24 -10.93 -7.59 -16.96
C GLU A 24 -9.57 -8.13 -17.42
N ALA A 25 -8.49 -7.39 -17.18
CA ALA A 25 -7.14 -7.88 -17.48
C ALA A 25 -6.81 -9.13 -16.65
N VAL A 26 -7.16 -9.16 -15.35
CA VAL A 26 -6.97 -10.34 -14.51
C VAL A 26 -7.81 -11.51 -14.98
N ARG A 27 -9.07 -11.27 -15.41
CA ARG A 27 -9.92 -12.34 -15.98
C ARG A 27 -9.27 -13.03 -17.17
N LYS A 28 -8.66 -12.23 -18.05
CA LYS A 28 -8.00 -12.75 -19.26
C LYS A 28 -6.63 -13.38 -18.99
N CYS A 29 -5.85 -12.81 -18.07
CA CYS A 29 -4.52 -13.31 -17.79
C CYS A 29 -4.48 -14.43 -16.74
N GLY A 30 -5.49 -14.54 -15.89
CA GLY A 30 -5.50 -15.48 -14.78
C GLY A 30 -4.77 -14.95 -13.54
N ARG A 31 -4.06 -15.84 -12.86
CA ARG A 31 -3.40 -15.55 -11.58
C ARG A 31 -2.45 -14.37 -11.66
N SER A 32 -2.73 -13.31 -10.90
CA SER A 32 -2.09 -12.00 -11.07
C SER A 32 -1.67 -11.35 -9.75
N ILE A 33 -0.61 -10.54 -9.81
CA ILE A 33 -0.28 -9.58 -8.75
C ILE A 33 -0.62 -8.17 -9.23
N VAL A 34 -1.35 -7.41 -8.42
CA VAL A 34 -1.76 -6.03 -8.70
C VAL A 34 -1.06 -5.08 -7.73
N PHE A 35 -0.20 -4.21 -8.24
CA PHE A 35 0.57 -3.29 -7.42
C PHE A 35 -0.12 -1.93 -7.26
N CYS A 36 -0.46 -1.57 -6.04
CA CYS A 36 -0.97 -0.26 -5.64
C CYS A 36 0.06 0.51 -4.83
N ARG A 37 0.01 1.84 -4.89
CA ARG A 37 0.96 2.72 -4.20
C ARG A 37 0.72 2.77 -2.69
N THR A 38 -0.54 2.78 -2.23
CA THR A 38 -0.90 3.02 -0.84
C THR A 38 -1.66 1.87 -0.22
N ARG A 39 -1.63 1.76 1.11
CA ARG A 39 -2.40 0.79 1.90
C ARG A 39 -3.91 0.93 1.63
N ALA A 40 -4.43 2.16 1.76
CA ALA A 40 -5.83 2.46 1.47
C ALA A 40 -6.21 2.14 0.01
N GLY A 41 -5.27 2.33 -0.94
CA GLY A 41 -5.46 1.93 -2.33
C GLY A 41 -5.59 0.43 -2.49
N VAL A 42 -4.78 -0.34 -1.76
CA VAL A 42 -4.86 -1.82 -1.76
C VAL A 42 -6.22 -2.30 -1.25
N ASP A 43 -6.68 -1.75 -0.11
CA ASP A 43 -7.97 -2.14 0.47
C ASP A 43 -9.13 -1.79 -0.45
N ARG A 44 -9.16 -0.55 -0.97
CA ARG A 44 -10.19 -0.09 -1.91
C ARG A 44 -10.24 -0.93 -3.19
N VAL A 45 -9.09 -1.15 -3.82
CA VAL A 45 -9.03 -1.96 -5.06
C VAL A 45 -9.43 -3.41 -4.78
N GLY A 46 -9.08 -3.96 -3.62
CA GLY A 46 -9.53 -5.28 -3.20
C GLY A 46 -11.04 -5.40 -3.07
N GLU A 47 -11.70 -4.38 -2.48
CA GLU A 47 -13.16 -4.30 -2.40
C GLU A 47 -13.79 -4.20 -3.79
N GLU A 48 -13.27 -3.30 -4.64
CA GLU A 48 -13.75 -3.12 -6.00
C GLU A 48 -13.58 -4.37 -6.87
N PHE A 49 -12.52 -5.18 -6.67
CA PHE A 49 -12.34 -6.47 -7.34
C PHE A 49 -13.43 -7.47 -6.95
N GLU A 50 -13.71 -7.58 -5.65
CA GLU A 50 -14.78 -8.44 -5.15
C GLU A 50 -16.18 -8.00 -5.63
N ASP A 51 -16.41 -6.69 -5.68
CA ASP A 51 -17.66 -6.13 -6.23
C ASP A 51 -17.82 -6.42 -7.73
N ASN A 52 -16.70 -6.52 -8.46
CA ASN A 52 -16.67 -6.97 -9.86
C ASN A 52 -16.63 -8.52 -10.00
N GLY A 53 -16.85 -9.27 -8.93
CA GLY A 53 -16.97 -10.73 -8.97
C GLY A 53 -15.64 -11.47 -9.08
N LEU A 54 -14.51 -10.85 -8.75
CA LEU A 54 -13.20 -11.52 -8.65
C LEU A 54 -12.74 -11.64 -7.20
N SER A 55 -12.39 -12.86 -6.79
CA SER A 55 -11.77 -13.07 -5.49
C SER A 55 -10.36 -12.51 -5.46
N ALA A 56 -10.08 -11.66 -4.47
CA ALA A 56 -8.79 -11.04 -4.28
C ALA A 56 -8.31 -11.14 -2.83
N ALA A 57 -7.00 -11.28 -2.64
CA ALA A 57 -6.33 -11.11 -1.36
C ALA A 57 -5.61 -9.76 -1.33
N THR A 58 -5.62 -9.07 -0.20
CA THR A 58 -4.95 -7.78 -0.03
C THR A 58 -3.76 -7.93 0.89
N LEU A 59 -2.64 -7.25 0.55
CA LEU A 59 -1.39 -7.35 1.29
C LEU A 59 -0.69 -6.00 1.40
N HIS A 60 -0.59 -5.47 2.63
CA HIS A 60 0.09 -4.21 2.90
C HIS A 60 0.63 -4.17 4.33
N GLY A 61 1.49 -3.19 4.64
CA GLY A 61 2.16 -3.09 5.94
C GLY A 61 1.26 -2.71 7.12
N GLY A 62 -0.03 -2.46 6.90
CA GLY A 62 -1.03 -2.24 7.97
C GLY A 62 -1.68 -3.52 8.49
N LEU A 63 -1.43 -4.67 7.84
CA LEU A 63 -1.96 -5.96 8.27
C LEU A 63 -1.09 -6.56 9.37
N SER A 64 -1.73 -7.25 10.32
CA SER A 64 -1.06 -8.12 11.28
C SER A 64 -0.40 -9.31 10.55
N GLN A 65 0.60 -9.94 11.17
CA GLN A 65 1.26 -11.11 10.58
C GLN A 65 0.25 -12.23 10.25
N ARG A 66 -0.70 -12.48 11.12
CA ARG A 66 -1.76 -13.47 10.91
C ARG A 66 -2.65 -13.17 9.68
N GLU A 67 -2.94 -11.91 9.41
CA GLU A 67 -3.71 -11.50 8.22
C GLU A 67 -2.86 -11.63 6.96
N ARG A 68 -1.57 -11.30 7.03
CA ARG A 68 -0.63 -11.48 5.91
C ARG A 68 -0.49 -12.95 5.54
N ASP A 69 -0.29 -13.83 6.54
CA ASP A 69 -0.16 -15.28 6.32
C ASP A 69 -1.45 -15.87 5.70
N ARG A 70 -2.61 -15.41 6.16
CA ARG A 70 -3.89 -15.80 5.58
C ARG A 70 -4.06 -15.34 4.13
N ALA A 71 -3.69 -14.09 3.81
CA ALA A 71 -3.76 -13.56 2.46
C ALA A 71 -2.84 -14.36 1.51
N MET A 72 -1.62 -14.63 1.96
CA MET A 72 -0.64 -15.42 1.21
C MET A 72 -1.11 -16.86 1.00
N LYS A 73 -1.64 -17.50 2.03
CA LYS A 73 -2.19 -18.85 1.96
C LYS A 73 -3.31 -18.92 0.92
N ARG A 74 -4.32 -18.03 1.01
CA ARG A 74 -5.41 -17.96 0.04
C ARG A 74 -4.91 -17.81 -1.40
N PHE A 75 -3.90 -16.97 -1.62
CA PHE A 75 -3.35 -16.77 -2.95
C PHE A 75 -2.55 -17.99 -3.43
N LYS A 76 -1.74 -18.62 -2.57
CA LYS A 76 -0.97 -19.83 -2.92
C LYS A 76 -1.86 -21.03 -3.21
N GLU A 77 -2.93 -21.20 -2.46
CA GLU A 77 -3.89 -22.31 -2.60
C GLU A 77 -4.90 -22.10 -3.75
N GLY A 78 -4.88 -20.91 -4.40
CA GLY A 78 -5.81 -20.63 -5.50
C GLY A 78 -7.20 -20.21 -5.06
N ASP A 79 -7.43 -19.95 -3.77
CA ASP A 79 -8.71 -19.44 -3.24
C ASP A 79 -9.01 -18.01 -3.70
N CYS A 80 -8.04 -17.34 -4.28
CA CYS A 80 -8.21 -16.06 -4.96
C CYS A 80 -7.26 -15.95 -6.15
N ILE A 81 -7.72 -15.25 -7.19
CA ILE A 81 -6.98 -15.11 -8.44
C ILE A 81 -6.02 -13.91 -8.46
N ALA A 82 -6.31 -12.90 -7.64
CA ALA A 82 -5.51 -11.68 -7.55
C ALA A 82 -4.93 -11.49 -6.16
N LEU A 83 -3.64 -11.11 -6.11
CA LEU A 83 -2.99 -10.57 -4.93
C LEU A 83 -2.76 -9.07 -5.13
N ILE A 84 -3.48 -8.22 -4.39
CA ILE A 84 -3.34 -6.78 -4.46
C ILE A 84 -2.40 -6.32 -3.35
N ALA A 85 -1.28 -5.69 -3.71
CA ALA A 85 -0.22 -5.44 -2.75
C ALA A 85 0.46 -4.07 -2.93
N THR A 86 1.07 -3.57 -1.85
CA THR A 86 2.06 -2.49 -1.93
C THR A 86 3.46 -3.06 -2.17
N ASP A 87 4.37 -2.27 -2.76
CA ASP A 87 5.77 -2.68 -3.00
C ASP A 87 6.45 -3.21 -1.74
N VAL A 88 6.30 -2.49 -0.62
CA VAL A 88 6.95 -2.86 0.65
C VAL A 88 6.46 -4.22 1.14
N ALA A 89 5.17 -4.48 1.01
CA ALA A 89 4.60 -5.74 1.47
C ALA A 89 4.92 -6.91 0.53
N ALA A 90 5.10 -6.63 -0.76
CA ALA A 90 5.44 -7.64 -1.76
C ALA A 90 6.95 -7.98 -1.78
N ARG A 91 7.82 -7.16 -1.18
CA ARG A 91 9.25 -7.47 -1.07
C ARG A 91 9.47 -8.66 -0.15
N GLY A 92 10.31 -9.59 -0.59
CA GLY A 92 10.64 -10.79 0.19
C GLY A 92 9.53 -11.84 0.25
N LEU A 93 8.42 -11.63 -0.48
CA LEU A 93 7.42 -12.67 -0.61
C LEU A 93 7.87 -13.71 -1.61
N ASP A 94 7.71 -14.94 -1.21
CA ASP A 94 7.81 -16.11 -2.06
C ASP A 94 6.49 -16.24 -2.87
N VAL A 95 6.26 -15.25 -3.74
CA VAL A 95 5.18 -15.26 -4.73
C VAL A 95 5.81 -15.04 -6.08
N GLU A 96 5.91 -16.11 -6.80
CA GLU A 96 6.51 -16.20 -8.12
C GLU A 96 5.56 -16.96 -9.04
N ASP A 97 5.87 -16.96 -10.32
CA ASP A 97 5.13 -17.71 -11.34
C ASP A 97 3.65 -17.31 -11.46
N VAL A 98 3.39 -16.00 -11.33
CA VAL A 98 2.07 -15.47 -11.69
C VAL A 98 2.00 -15.25 -13.20
N ALA A 99 0.82 -15.45 -13.77
CA ALA A 99 0.59 -15.25 -15.20
C ALA A 99 0.74 -13.78 -15.61
N SER A 100 0.35 -12.86 -14.73
CA SER A 100 0.52 -11.43 -15.00
C SER A 100 0.87 -10.59 -13.78
N VAL A 101 1.48 -9.43 -14.07
CA VAL A 101 1.72 -8.34 -13.13
C VAL A 101 1.01 -7.09 -13.63
N ILE A 102 0.15 -6.52 -12.80
CA ILE A 102 -0.54 -5.28 -13.12
C ILE A 102 0.01 -4.14 -12.26
N HIS A 103 0.64 -3.16 -12.90
CA HIS A 103 0.97 -1.91 -12.25
C HIS A 103 -0.29 -1.03 -12.23
N TYR A 104 -1.12 -1.24 -11.20
CA TYR A 104 -2.30 -0.40 -10.99
C TYR A 104 -1.87 1.04 -10.78
N ASP A 105 -0.89 1.28 -9.93
CA ASP A 105 -0.20 2.57 -9.84
C ASP A 105 1.25 2.44 -10.37
N PRO A 106 1.75 3.45 -11.10
CA PRO A 106 3.11 3.43 -11.60
C PRO A 106 4.12 3.19 -10.47
N PRO A 107 5.18 2.38 -10.71
CA PRO A 107 6.29 2.25 -9.79
C PRO A 107 7.06 3.57 -9.68
N GLU A 108 7.90 3.71 -8.66
CA GLU A 108 8.68 4.94 -8.42
C GLU A 108 9.76 5.18 -9.49
N ASN A 109 10.35 4.11 -10.02
CA ASN A 109 11.45 4.17 -10.97
C ASN A 109 11.58 2.87 -11.77
N GLY A 110 12.52 2.84 -12.73
CA GLY A 110 12.77 1.67 -13.57
C GLY A 110 13.25 0.44 -12.82
N LYS A 111 13.98 0.60 -11.71
CA LYS A 111 14.40 -0.53 -10.86
C LYS A 111 13.20 -1.18 -10.18
N ALA A 112 12.29 -0.36 -9.62
CA ALA A 112 11.04 -0.85 -9.02
C ALA A 112 10.15 -1.53 -10.09
N TYR A 113 10.12 -0.99 -11.32
CA TYR A 113 9.43 -1.61 -12.45
C TYR A 113 9.95 -3.03 -12.69
N LYS A 114 11.26 -3.21 -12.82
CA LYS A 114 11.88 -4.53 -13.01
C LYS A 114 11.59 -5.50 -11.86
N HIS A 115 11.65 -5.03 -10.62
CA HIS A 115 11.38 -5.85 -9.44
C HIS A 115 9.94 -6.34 -9.37
N ARG A 116 8.97 -5.47 -9.74
CA ARG A 116 7.56 -5.86 -9.82
C ARG A 116 7.32 -6.84 -10.96
N SER A 117 7.81 -6.49 -12.16
CA SER A 117 7.66 -7.32 -13.37
C SER A 117 8.26 -8.71 -13.19
N GLY A 118 9.39 -8.81 -12.49
CA GLY A 118 10.06 -10.08 -12.22
C GLY A 118 9.31 -11.04 -11.29
N ARG A 119 8.03 -10.80 -10.97
CA ARG A 119 7.14 -11.77 -10.33
C ARG A 119 6.46 -12.70 -11.35
N THR A 120 6.52 -12.36 -12.62
CA THR A 120 6.07 -13.21 -13.73
C THR A 120 7.22 -13.63 -14.63
N ALA A 121 6.96 -14.46 -15.64
CA ALA A 121 7.94 -14.94 -16.63
C ALA A 121 9.16 -15.62 -16.02
N ARG A 122 8.96 -16.49 -15.08
CA ARG A 122 10.04 -17.30 -14.50
C ARG A 122 10.11 -18.70 -15.13
N ALA A 123 11.25 -19.36 -14.94
CA ALA A 123 11.50 -20.71 -15.41
C ALA A 123 11.23 -20.92 -16.92
N GLY A 124 11.41 -19.87 -17.75
CA GLY A 124 11.17 -19.94 -19.20
C GLY A 124 9.71 -19.73 -19.63
N ALA A 125 8.79 -19.53 -18.68
CA ALA A 125 7.40 -19.18 -19.00
C ALA A 125 7.29 -17.75 -19.55
N GLN A 126 6.29 -17.51 -20.39
CA GLN A 126 5.92 -16.15 -20.81
C GLN A 126 5.08 -15.49 -19.75
N GLY A 127 5.27 -14.19 -19.54
CA GLY A 127 4.51 -13.39 -18.59
C GLY A 127 3.99 -12.11 -19.20
N THR A 128 2.85 -11.62 -18.69
CA THR A 128 2.26 -10.36 -19.13
C THR A 128 2.40 -9.29 -18.04
N VAL A 129 2.92 -8.13 -18.41
CA VAL A 129 3.07 -6.96 -17.54
C VAL A 129 2.22 -5.81 -18.08
N ILE A 130 1.21 -5.39 -17.33
CA ILE A 130 0.28 -4.35 -17.73
C ILE A 130 0.47 -3.13 -16.83
N SER A 131 0.75 -1.98 -17.42
CA SER A 131 0.86 -0.70 -16.70
C SER A 131 -0.33 0.20 -17.02
N LEU A 132 -1.13 0.55 -16.02
CA LEU A 132 -2.28 1.44 -16.17
C LEU A 132 -1.82 2.89 -15.99
N VAL A 133 -1.83 3.64 -17.08
CA VAL A 133 -1.27 5.00 -17.16
C VAL A 133 -2.37 6.02 -17.31
N GLN A 134 -2.51 6.96 -16.40
CA GLN A 134 -3.39 8.11 -16.55
C GLN A 134 -2.69 9.23 -17.29
N LYS A 135 -3.45 10.10 -17.99
CA LYS A 135 -2.91 11.19 -18.80
C LYS A 135 -1.84 12.04 -18.10
N PRO A 136 -1.99 12.45 -16.82
CA PRO A 136 -0.96 13.20 -16.11
C PRO A 136 0.32 12.39 -15.85
N GLN A 137 0.23 11.07 -15.82
CA GLN A 137 1.35 10.16 -15.51
C GLN A 137 2.21 9.80 -16.73
N ARG A 138 1.82 10.23 -17.94
CA ARG A 138 2.47 9.82 -19.21
C ARG A 138 3.98 10.09 -19.19
N LYS A 139 4.41 11.31 -18.82
CA LYS A 139 5.83 11.69 -18.81
C LYS A 139 6.62 10.87 -17.76
N ALA A 140 6.06 10.71 -16.57
CA ALA A 140 6.67 9.88 -15.52
C ALA A 140 6.82 8.43 -15.98
N CYS A 141 5.80 7.87 -16.63
CA CYS A 141 5.83 6.52 -17.16
C CYS A 141 6.95 6.34 -18.22
N GLN A 142 7.11 7.29 -19.12
CA GLN A 142 8.21 7.29 -20.12
C GLN A 142 9.59 7.34 -19.45
N HIS A 143 9.73 8.10 -18.35
CA HIS A 143 10.96 8.12 -17.58
C HIS A 143 11.24 6.76 -16.90
N ILE A 144 10.21 6.14 -16.34
CA ILE A 144 10.29 4.80 -15.75
C ILE A 144 10.72 3.76 -16.79
N GLN A 145 10.14 3.79 -17.98
CA GLN A 145 10.50 2.90 -19.08
C GLN A 145 11.98 3.04 -19.45
N ARG A 146 12.49 4.26 -19.63
CA ARG A 146 13.90 4.51 -19.91
C ARG A 146 14.81 3.96 -18.81
N GLY A 147 14.45 4.19 -17.55
CA GLY A 147 15.18 3.64 -16.40
C GLY A 147 15.11 2.11 -16.29
N ALA A 148 14.10 1.50 -16.88
CA ALA A 148 13.96 0.06 -17.01
C ALA A 148 14.63 -0.51 -18.27
N GLY A 149 15.16 0.33 -19.16
CA GLY A 149 15.77 -0.10 -20.42
C GLY A 149 14.75 -0.61 -21.44
N ILE A 150 13.51 -0.15 -21.38
CA ILE A 150 12.43 -0.53 -22.30
C ILE A 150 11.80 0.72 -22.92
N ASN A 151 11.14 0.55 -24.08
CA ASN A 151 10.47 1.64 -24.78
C ASN A 151 9.24 1.12 -25.53
N TYR A 152 8.10 1.12 -24.87
CA TYR A 152 6.83 0.69 -25.44
C TYR A 152 5.87 1.87 -25.61
N ARG A 153 5.02 1.80 -26.64
CA ARG A 153 3.96 2.80 -26.85
C ARG A 153 2.91 2.70 -25.75
N ILE A 154 2.39 3.83 -25.33
CA ILE A 154 1.24 3.91 -24.44
C ILE A 154 0.00 3.99 -25.35
N THR A 155 -0.81 2.93 -25.34
CA THR A 155 -1.99 2.75 -26.21
C THR A 155 -3.28 2.72 -25.39
N PRO A 156 -4.45 2.88 -26.00
CA PRO A 156 -5.70 2.47 -25.33
C PRO A 156 -5.66 1.00 -24.90
N PRO A 157 -6.46 0.59 -23.90
CA PRO A 157 -6.60 -0.81 -23.53
C PRO A 157 -7.02 -1.69 -24.71
N ASP A 158 -6.28 -2.75 -24.94
CA ASP A 158 -6.56 -3.72 -26.00
C ASP A 158 -6.45 -5.14 -25.42
N TYR A 159 -7.58 -5.74 -25.11
CA TYR A 159 -7.67 -7.07 -24.51
C TYR A 159 -7.35 -8.20 -25.48
N SER A 160 -7.32 -7.92 -26.80
CA SER A 160 -6.93 -8.93 -27.80
C SER A 160 -5.44 -9.28 -27.72
N GLN A 161 -4.64 -8.43 -27.07
CA GLN A 161 -3.22 -8.68 -26.80
C GLN A 161 -2.98 -9.57 -25.58
N LEU A 162 -4.02 -9.84 -24.79
CA LEU A 162 -3.92 -10.67 -23.61
C LEU A 162 -4.08 -12.15 -23.96
N PRO A 163 -3.47 -13.06 -23.15
CA PRO A 163 -3.76 -14.48 -23.27
C PRO A 163 -5.27 -14.73 -23.14
N ASP A 164 -5.83 -15.51 -24.02
CA ASP A 164 -7.21 -15.99 -23.87
C ASP A 164 -7.12 -17.31 -23.11
N ILE A 165 -7.06 -17.21 -21.78
CA ILE A 165 -7.17 -18.41 -20.96
C ILE A 165 -8.61 -18.92 -21.10
N GLU A 166 -8.78 -20.20 -21.47
CA GLU A 166 -10.06 -20.87 -21.32
C GLU A 166 -10.59 -20.58 -19.92
N VAL A 167 -11.85 -20.16 -19.84
CA VAL A 167 -12.48 -19.72 -18.59
C VAL A 167 -12.45 -20.87 -17.59
N GLY A 168 -11.33 -20.96 -16.90
CA GLY A 168 -11.21 -21.77 -15.71
C GLY A 168 -12.10 -21.20 -14.61
N PHE A 169 -12.46 -22.01 -13.65
CA PHE A 169 -13.22 -21.60 -12.47
C PHE A 169 -12.48 -20.47 -11.75
N PHE A 170 -13.03 -19.25 -11.78
CA PHE A 170 -12.58 -18.18 -10.92
C PHE A 170 -13.22 -18.37 -9.55
N PRO A 171 -12.42 -18.46 -8.47
CA PRO A 171 -13.00 -18.61 -7.15
C PRO A 171 -13.91 -17.40 -6.84
N PRO A 172 -15.10 -17.65 -6.30
CA PRO A 172 -16.04 -16.58 -5.98
C PRO A 172 -15.47 -15.65 -4.90
N PRO A 173 -15.90 -14.37 -4.86
CA PRO A 173 -15.55 -13.46 -3.79
C PRO A 173 -15.88 -14.02 -2.42
N ASP A 174 -15.03 -13.75 -1.40
CA ASP A 174 -15.23 -14.21 -0.02
C ASP A 174 -16.48 -13.56 0.60
N PRO A 175 -17.55 -14.29 0.88
CA PRO A 175 -18.79 -13.73 1.41
C PRO A 175 -18.62 -13.09 2.80
N LYS A 176 -17.61 -13.52 3.58
CA LYS A 176 -17.32 -12.97 4.91
C LYS A 176 -16.75 -11.55 4.86
N ARG A 177 -16.14 -11.16 3.73
CA ARG A 177 -15.58 -9.82 3.56
C ARG A 177 -16.64 -8.75 3.35
N LYS A 178 -17.71 -9.06 2.59
CA LYS A 178 -18.86 -8.14 2.40
C LYS A 178 -19.52 -7.75 3.72
N ASN A 179 -19.68 -8.70 4.65
CA ASN A 179 -20.28 -8.44 5.95
C ASN A 179 -19.41 -7.61 6.91
N ARG A 180 -18.07 -7.73 6.82
CA ARG A 180 -17.14 -6.93 7.64
C ARG A 180 -17.18 -5.45 7.27
N ASN A 181 -17.28 -5.12 5.99
CA ASN A 181 -17.33 -3.74 5.52
C ASN A 181 -18.66 -3.04 5.83
N GLN A 182 -19.77 -3.78 5.80
CA GLN A 182 -21.07 -3.22 6.21
C GLN A 182 -21.11 -2.91 7.72
N SER A 183 -20.48 -3.72 8.56
CA SER A 183 -20.41 -3.46 10.00
C SER A 183 -19.50 -2.26 10.34
N SER A 184 -18.40 -2.07 9.60
CA SER A 184 -17.50 -0.92 9.78
C SER A 184 -18.14 0.40 9.35
N ARG A 185 -18.91 0.40 8.25
CA ARG A 185 -19.66 1.58 7.77
C ARG A 185 -20.80 1.95 8.72
N ARG A 186 -21.49 0.98 9.33
CA ARG A 186 -22.54 1.24 10.32
C ARG A 186 -22.00 1.79 11.64
N ASN A 187 -20.82 1.41 12.06
CA ASN A 187 -20.19 1.93 13.29
C ASN A 187 -19.63 3.35 13.12
N GLY A 188 -19.19 3.73 11.92
CA GLY A 188 -18.73 5.09 11.61
C GLY A 188 -19.86 6.14 11.63
N GLN A 189 -21.08 5.76 11.25
CA GLN A 189 -22.22 6.67 11.24
C GLN A 189 -22.88 6.89 12.62
N ARG A 190 -22.65 6.01 13.60
CA ARG A 190 -23.27 6.14 14.94
C ARG A 190 -22.55 7.13 15.87
N ASN A 191 -21.35 7.60 15.53
CA ASN A 191 -20.56 8.45 16.44
C ASN A 191 -20.72 9.97 16.19
N HIS A 192 -21.56 10.41 15.23
CA HIS A 192 -21.77 11.85 14.97
C HIS A 192 -22.99 12.47 15.67
N ASN A 193 -23.76 11.67 16.44
CA ASN A 193 -24.94 12.20 17.17
C ASN A 193 -24.80 11.99 18.69
N ARG A 194 -23.72 12.50 19.29
CA ARG A 194 -23.67 12.64 20.74
C ARG A 194 -24.16 14.06 21.08
N PRO A 195 -25.30 14.24 21.75
CA PRO A 195 -25.75 15.57 22.13
C PRO A 195 -24.80 16.19 23.16
N GLN A 196 -24.30 17.38 22.85
CA GLN A 196 -23.60 18.22 23.81
C GLN A 196 -24.58 18.52 24.96
N LYS A 197 -24.31 18.00 26.14
CA LYS A 197 -24.98 18.43 27.37
C LYS A 197 -24.47 19.82 27.73
N ASN A 198 -25.27 20.84 27.49
CA ASN A 198 -25.12 22.16 28.05
C ASN A 198 -25.10 22.08 29.58
N GLY A 199 -23.98 22.46 30.17
CA GLY A 199 -23.85 22.64 31.61
C GLY A 199 -24.51 23.92 32.04
N GLY A 200 -25.72 23.81 32.60
CA GLY A 200 -26.43 24.90 33.28
C GLY A 200 -25.72 25.27 34.58
N GLN A 201 -25.39 26.55 34.69
CA GLN A 201 -25.03 27.22 35.93
C GLN A 201 -26.11 27.03 36.98
N ARG A 202 -25.74 26.62 38.19
CA ARG A 202 -26.52 26.86 39.41
C ARG A 202 -25.65 27.46 40.51
N ASN A 203 -25.89 28.75 40.75
CA ASN A 203 -25.56 29.48 41.96
C ASN A 203 -26.25 28.85 43.17
N GLY A 204 -25.54 28.72 44.31
CA GLY A 204 -26.18 28.37 45.57
C GLY A 204 -25.22 28.51 46.75
N ARG A 205 -25.41 29.61 47.45
CA ARG A 205 -24.82 30.01 48.75
C ARG A 205 -25.00 28.96 49.85
N GLY A 206 -24.02 28.92 50.81
CA GLY A 206 -24.36 28.59 52.23
C GLY A 206 -23.24 27.89 52.97
N LYS A 207 -22.43 28.62 53.65
CA LYS A 207 -22.12 28.71 55.11
C LYS A 207 -21.66 27.44 55.89
N ARG A 208 -20.49 27.64 56.50
CA ARG A 208 -20.08 27.34 57.87
C ARG A 208 -19.70 25.92 58.29
N GLY A 209 -18.48 25.85 58.91
CA GLY A 209 -18.15 24.97 60.02
C GLY A 209 -16.77 24.30 59.90
N GLY A 210 -15.78 24.83 60.57
CA GLY A 210 -14.51 24.12 60.84
C GLY A 210 -14.63 23.22 62.10
N PRO A 211 -13.58 22.83 62.81
CA PRO A 211 -12.21 22.54 62.45
C PRO A 211 -11.75 21.16 63.12
N HIS A 212 -10.42 20.93 63.12
CA HIS A 212 -9.65 19.87 63.83
C HIS A 212 -9.50 18.54 63.09
N GLY A 213 -8.35 18.00 63.01
CA GLY A 213 -7.12 17.89 63.76
C GLY A 213 -6.08 17.11 62.98
N ARG A 214 -4.91 17.56 63.07
CA ARG A 214 -3.68 16.90 63.59
C ARG A 214 -3.52 15.41 63.22
N ASN A 215 -2.47 15.06 62.55
CA ASN A 215 -1.14 14.65 63.08
C ASN A 215 -0.37 13.81 62.07
N GLN A 216 0.85 14.18 61.87
CA GLN A 216 2.13 13.48 62.07
C GLN A 216 2.45 12.41 61.01
N GLN A 217 3.48 12.71 60.30
CA GLN A 217 4.92 12.41 60.50
C GLN A 217 5.38 11.11 59.90
N ASN A 218 6.43 11.27 59.23
CA ASN A 218 7.67 10.52 59.04
C ASN A 218 7.78 9.91 57.64
N GLY A 219 8.85 10.06 56.96
CA GLY A 219 10.22 10.37 57.25
C GLY A 219 11.11 9.71 56.22
N ASN A 220 11.98 10.50 55.70
CA ASN A 220 13.40 10.18 55.50
C ASN A 220 13.81 9.15 54.44
N ARG A 221 14.61 9.52 53.58
CA ARG A 221 16.06 9.68 53.40
C ARG A 221 16.47 9.30 51.98
N ARG A 222 17.13 10.26 51.31
CA ARG A 222 18.58 10.29 50.94
C ARG A 222 19.00 9.17 50.00
N ASN A 223 19.64 9.45 48.91
CA ASN A 223 20.96 10.01 48.62
C ASN A 223 21.09 10.01 47.08
N GLY A 224 21.58 10.99 46.47
CA GLY A 224 22.98 11.42 46.35
C GLY A 224 23.44 11.07 44.96
N GLY A 225 23.76 11.94 44.16
CA GLY A 225 24.97 12.72 43.96
C GLY A 225 25.54 12.33 42.63
N THR A 226 25.94 13.16 41.90
CA THR A 226 27.01 14.05 41.54
C THR A 226 27.25 14.04 40.03
N ARG A 227 27.17 15.22 39.41
CA ARG A 227 28.27 16.05 38.87
C ARG A 227 29.19 15.42 37.84
N ASN A 228 29.26 16.02 36.75
CA ASN A 228 30.20 16.98 36.11
C ASN A 228 30.76 16.40 34.83
N HIS A 229 31.11 17.03 33.76
CA HIS A 229 31.76 18.29 33.41
C HIS A 229 31.67 18.41 31.87
N ARG A 230 31.33 19.58 31.33
CA ARG A 230 32.18 20.59 30.68
C ARG A 230 33.15 20.12 29.60
N GLY A 231 33.06 20.83 28.53
CA GLY A 231 34.12 21.27 27.63
C GLY A 231 33.84 20.88 26.19
N GLY A 232 33.77 21.70 25.23
CA GLY A 232 34.33 22.96 24.96
C GLY A 232 34.90 22.98 23.55
N ASN A 233 34.33 23.77 22.72
CA ASN A 233 34.97 24.74 21.82
C ASN A 233 35.86 24.33 20.63
N ARG A 234 35.58 25.04 19.54
CA ARG A 234 36.46 25.73 18.53
C ARG A 234 36.56 25.01 17.17
N ARG A 235 35.90 25.67 16.17
CA ARG A 235 36.46 26.63 15.19
C ARG A 235 37.47 26.09 14.18
N GLY A 236 37.18 26.39 12.93
CA GLY A 236 38.11 26.52 11.80
C GLY A 236 37.59 25.82 10.58
N GLY A 237 37.03 26.32 9.57
CA GLY A 237 37.39 27.44 8.74
C GLY A 237 38.52 27.11 7.77
N LYS A 238 38.15 26.78 6.48
CA LYS A 238 38.92 27.29 5.34
C LYS A 238 38.31 26.88 4.00
N LYS A 239 38.00 27.89 3.26
CA LYS A 239 37.79 27.92 1.79
C LYS A 239 39.01 27.39 1.07
N ARG A 240 38.86 26.80 -0.12
CA ARG A 240 39.62 27.03 -1.36
C ARG A 240 39.12 26.09 -2.47
N ARG A 241 38.59 26.72 -3.51
CA ARG A 241 39.08 27.04 -4.86
C ARG A 241 38.98 25.87 -5.88
N LYS A 242 38.17 26.15 -6.90
CA LYS A 242 38.21 25.54 -8.24
C LYS A 242 39.58 25.71 -8.91
N PRO A 243 39.89 24.87 -9.88
CA PRO A 243 40.19 25.48 -11.18
C PRO A 243 39.46 24.86 -12.36
N ASN A 244 39.15 25.74 -13.31
CA ASN A 244 38.84 25.47 -14.70
C ASN A 244 39.97 24.73 -15.39
N PHE A 245 39.60 23.85 -16.34
CA PHE A 245 40.41 23.73 -17.56
C PHE A 245 39.49 23.46 -18.77
N ARG A 246 39.62 24.33 -19.74
CA ARG A 246 39.20 24.23 -21.14
C ARG A 246 40.12 23.24 -21.86
N ARG A 247 39.63 22.39 -22.67
CA ARG A 247 39.84 22.28 -24.14
C ARG A 247 38.87 21.22 -24.68
#